data_875ae1cabb07cf5190383aef6c3dfcf2
#
_entry.id   875ae1cabb07cf5190383aef6c3dfcf2
#
_cell.length_a   1.000
_cell.length_b   1.000
_cell.length_c   1.000
_cell.angle_alpha   90.00
_cell.angle_beta   90.00
_cell.angle_gamma   90.00
#
_symmetry.space_group_name_H-M   'P 1'
#
loop_
_entity.id
_entity.type
_entity.pdbx_description
1 polymer ?
#
loop_
_entity_poly.entity_id
_entity_poly.type
_entity_poly.pdbx_seq_one_letter_code
_entity_poly.pdbx_strand_id
1 'polypeptide(L)'
;RDLHLLSRRQRQMCIRDSLGETSTLFRNEDSGEMHGLIRVRQFTISEGHLVLRPDQLEDEFRDCLDLAKYCLGTVGLLDKCTFRFSQWDPANPKNKYEGTKEQWDHAQSVMARILKDLDVDYTIGIDEAAFYGPKLDIQYKNVYGKEDTLVTIQIDMLLAERFGMYYTDENGEKKLPYIIHRTSLGCYERTLAYLIETYAGALPTWMAPEQVRFLPVTDRAVDYCKDQAAKLTAQGYRVTVDTRSEKIGKKIRDAQMEKIPYMLVVGDRDIEAGTVSPRHRADGDLGAMTLDAFTAVLKDVVDNKLKK
;
A
#
# COMPACT_ATOMS: atom_id res chain seq x y z
N ARG A 1 23.83 -7.35 -19.30
CA ARG A 1 22.65 -7.99 -18.67
C ARG A 1 23.04 -9.29 -17.96
N ASP A 2 23.88 -10.11 -18.57
CA ASP A 2 24.26 -11.44 -18.03
C ASP A 2 25.24 -11.38 -16.84
N LEU A 3 26.09 -10.37 -16.77
CA LEU A 3 27.00 -10.16 -15.65
C LEU A 3 26.27 -9.85 -14.33
N HIS A 4 25.12 -9.19 -14.39
CA HIS A 4 24.27 -8.95 -13.21
C HIS A 4 23.60 -10.24 -12.70
N LEU A 5 23.24 -11.15 -13.57
CA LEU A 5 22.67 -12.46 -13.21
C LEU A 5 23.73 -13.37 -12.57
N LEU A 6 24.96 -13.38 -13.06
CA LEU A 6 26.05 -14.15 -12.48
C LEU A 6 26.48 -13.61 -11.10
N SER A 7 26.54 -12.28 -10.93
CA SER A 7 26.86 -11.68 -9.63
C SER A 7 25.73 -11.91 -8.59
N ARG A 8 24.48 -11.98 -9.01
CA ARG A 8 23.35 -12.36 -8.16
C ARG A 8 23.44 -13.83 -7.73
N ARG A 9 23.76 -14.75 -8.65
CA ARG A 9 23.99 -16.17 -8.31
C ARG A 9 25.13 -16.37 -7.33
N GLN A 10 26.21 -15.59 -7.41
CA GLN A 10 27.33 -15.65 -6.46
C GLN A 10 26.99 -15.04 -5.09
N ARG A 11 26.12 -14.02 -5.03
CA ARG A 11 25.65 -13.44 -3.77
C ARG A 11 24.71 -14.35 -2.99
N GLN A 12 24.03 -15.27 -3.67
CA GLN A 12 23.15 -16.26 -3.05
C GLN A 12 23.89 -17.29 -2.15
N MET A 13 25.21 -17.27 -2.13
CA MET A 13 26.00 -18.28 -1.40
C MET A 13 26.01 -18.12 0.11
N CYS A 14 25.65 -16.97 0.68
CA CYS A 14 25.82 -16.73 2.13
C CYS A 14 24.72 -15.92 2.81
N ILE A 15 23.75 -15.33 2.11
CA ILE A 15 22.86 -14.33 2.69
C ILE A 15 21.46 -14.46 2.06
N ARG A 16 20.42 -14.15 2.84
CA ARG A 16 19.07 -13.91 2.30
C ARG A 16 19.13 -12.84 1.21
N ASP A 17 18.55 -13.12 0.07
CA ASP A 17 18.36 -12.12 -0.99
C ASP A 17 16.90 -11.64 -0.97
N SER A 18 16.71 -10.33 -0.93
CA SER A 18 15.41 -9.70 -1.05
C SER A 18 15.36 -8.86 -2.32
N LEU A 19 14.48 -9.25 -3.23
CA LEU A 19 14.26 -8.57 -4.51
C LEU A 19 12.91 -7.86 -4.44
N GLY A 20 12.91 -6.54 -4.62
CA GLY A 20 11.68 -5.73 -4.68
C GLY A 20 11.42 -5.27 -6.11
N GLU A 21 10.17 -5.32 -6.52
CA GLU A 21 9.73 -4.86 -7.83
C GLU A 21 8.40 -4.13 -7.72
N THR A 22 8.27 -3.03 -8.48
CA THR A 22 6.99 -2.40 -8.76
C THR A 22 6.80 -2.44 -10.26
N SER A 23 5.84 -3.23 -10.71
CA SER A 23 5.63 -3.48 -12.14
C SER A 23 4.17 -3.45 -12.54
N THR A 24 3.94 -3.17 -13.81
CA THR A 24 2.63 -3.30 -14.44
C THR A 24 2.43 -4.73 -14.90
N LEU A 25 1.33 -5.32 -14.45
CA LEU A 25 0.93 -6.68 -14.77
C LEU A 25 -0.36 -6.69 -15.59
N PHE A 26 -0.54 -7.77 -16.33
CA PHE A 26 -1.71 -8.00 -17.17
C PHE A 26 -2.34 -9.35 -16.85
N ARG A 27 -3.67 -9.38 -16.72
CA ARG A 27 -4.45 -10.62 -16.57
C ARG A 27 -5.57 -10.65 -17.59
N ASN A 28 -5.77 -11.80 -18.22
CA ASN A 28 -6.90 -12.02 -19.11
C ASN A 28 -8.16 -12.33 -18.29
N GLU A 29 -8.69 -11.29 -17.64
CA GLU A 29 -9.93 -11.41 -16.88
C GLU A 29 -11.14 -11.43 -17.83
N ASP A 30 -12.12 -12.25 -17.53
CA ASP A 30 -13.39 -12.26 -18.26
C ASP A 30 -14.16 -10.97 -18.00
N SER A 31 -14.93 -10.51 -19.01
CA SER A 31 -15.65 -9.24 -18.94
C SER A 31 -16.65 -9.19 -17.77
N GLY A 32 -17.24 -10.32 -17.41
CA GLY A 32 -18.15 -10.44 -16.27
C GLY A 32 -17.50 -10.40 -14.89
N GLU A 33 -16.18 -10.56 -14.82
CA GLU A 33 -15.41 -10.50 -13.56
C GLU A 33 -14.81 -9.14 -13.28
N MET A 34 -14.71 -8.28 -14.31
CA MET A 34 -14.17 -6.92 -14.12
C MET A 34 -15.09 -6.09 -13.23
N HIS A 35 -14.51 -5.38 -12.25
CA HIS A 35 -15.27 -4.62 -11.29
C HIS A 35 -14.53 -3.34 -10.86
N GLY A 36 -14.82 -2.21 -11.51
CA GLY A 36 -14.19 -0.92 -11.22
C GLY A 36 -12.66 -1.02 -11.15
N LEU A 37 -12.04 -0.46 -10.13
CA LEU A 37 -10.62 -0.59 -9.85
C LEU A 37 -10.27 -1.86 -9.05
N ILE A 38 -11.26 -2.57 -8.51
CA ILE A 38 -11.04 -3.76 -7.66
C ILE A 38 -10.53 -4.93 -8.48
N ARG A 39 -11.04 -5.10 -9.72
CA ARG A 39 -10.61 -6.17 -10.63
C ARG A 39 -10.50 -5.64 -12.07
N VAL A 40 -9.28 -5.48 -12.52
CA VAL A 40 -8.92 -4.89 -13.81
C VAL A 40 -7.95 -5.80 -14.56
N ARG A 41 -7.85 -5.64 -15.89
CA ARG A 41 -6.95 -6.41 -16.74
C ARG A 41 -5.50 -5.93 -16.71
N GLN A 42 -5.29 -4.66 -16.43
CA GLN A 42 -3.98 -4.05 -16.24
C GLN A 42 -3.92 -3.41 -14.87
N PHE A 43 -2.92 -3.74 -14.08
CA PHE A 43 -2.75 -3.21 -12.73
C PHE A 43 -1.28 -3.13 -12.35
N THR A 44 -0.99 -2.32 -11.34
CA THR A 44 0.35 -2.18 -10.77
C THR A 44 0.40 -2.90 -9.43
N ILE A 45 1.43 -3.70 -9.21
CA ILE A 45 1.67 -4.38 -7.94
C ILE A 45 3.08 -4.09 -7.43
N SER A 46 3.22 -3.99 -6.11
CA SER A 46 4.51 -3.97 -5.44
C SER A 46 4.76 -5.33 -4.81
N GLU A 47 5.68 -6.07 -5.38
CA GLU A 47 6.04 -7.41 -4.93
C GLU A 47 7.45 -7.47 -4.36
N GLY A 48 7.69 -8.42 -3.50
CA GLY A 48 9.01 -8.78 -3.02
C GLY A 48 9.18 -10.30 -3.04
N HIS A 49 10.36 -10.72 -3.46
CA HIS A 49 10.77 -12.11 -3.49
C HIS A 49 11.98 -12.28 -2.57
N LEU A 50 11.83 -13.06 -1.54
CA LEU A 50 12.90 -13.35 -0.58
C LEU A 50 13.36 -14.77 -0.81
N VAL A 51 14.65 -14.92 -1.13
CA VAL A 51 15.30 -16.23 -1.30
C VAL A 51 16.08 -16.52 -0.05
N LEU A 52 15.76 -17.62 0.64
CA LEU A 52 16.23 -17.88 1.99
C LEU A 52 16.51 -19.36 2.25
N ARG A 53 17.31 -19.61 3.27
CA ARG A 53 17.47 -20.95 3.81
C ARG A 53 16.25 -21.34 4.65
N PRO A 54 15.98 -22.65 4.80
CA PRO A 54 14.85 -23.14 5.60
C PRO A 54 14.83 -22.62 7.05
N ASP A 55 16.00 -22.44 7.66
CA ASP A 55 16.14 -21.93 9.04
C ASP A 55 15.80 -20.44 9.19
N GLN A 56 15.74 -19.68 8.10
CA GLN A 56 15.39 -18.26 8.09
C GLN A 56 13.90 -18.03 7.82
N LEU A 57 13.16 -19.07 7.43
CA LEU A 57 11.80 -18.95 6.89
C LEU A 57 10.83 -18.29 7.89
N GLU A 58 10.90 -18.67 9.16
CA GLU A 58 9.99 -18.15 10.18
C GLU A 58 10.19 -16.66 10.45
N ASP A 59 11.44 -16.24 10.66
CA ASP A 59 11.78 -14.84 10.92
C ASP A 59 11.42 -13.95 9.72
N GLU A 60 11.75 -14.39 8.51
CA GLU A 60 11.44 -13.64 7.30
C GLU A 60 9.94 -13.58 7.02
N PHE A 61 9.19 -14.62 7.35
CA PHE A 61 7.72 -14.61 7.24
C PHE A 61 7.11 -13.62 8.24
N ARG A 62 7.64 -13.57 9.47
CA ARG A 62 7.26 -12.58 10.48
C ARG A 62 7.50 -11.16 9.98
N ASP A 63 8.70 -10.88 9.47
CA ASP A 63 9.04 -9.57 8.91
C ASP A 63 8.11 -9.17 7.76
N CYS A 64 7.74 -10.11 6.88
CA CYS A 64 6.77 -9.87 5.80
C CYS A 64 5.37 -9.55 6.35
N LEU A 65 4.93 -10.26 7.38
CA LEU A 65 3.64 -10.03 8.02
C LEU A 65 3.61 -8.68 8.74
N ASP A 66 4.67 -8.33 9.46
CA ASP A 66 4.79 -7.05 10.14
C ASP A 66 4.83 -5.89 9.15
N LEU A 67 5.53 -6.04 8.03
CA LEU A 67 5.50 -5.06 6.95
C LEU A 67 4.09 -4.87 6.39
N ALA A 68 3.35 -5.95 6.13
CA ALA A 68 1.99 -5.87 5.64
C ALA A 68 1.06 -5.17 6.64
N LYS A 69 1.14 -5.54 7.92
CA LYS A 69 0.39 -4.89 9.02
C LYS A 69 0.75 -3.40 9.13
N TYR A 70 2.03 -3.06 9.06
CA TYR A 70 2.49 -1.66 9.09
C TYR A 70 1.93 -0.86 7.91
N CYS A 71 2.02 -1.39 6.69
CA CYS A 71 1.52 -0.72 5.49
C CYS A 71 0.00 -0.50 5.57
N LEU A 72 -0.77 -1.55 5.87
CA LEU A 72 -2.23 -1.48 5.99
C LEU A 72 -2.68 -0.61 7.17
N GLY A 73 -1.97 -0.65 8.30
CA GLY A 73 -2.22 0.22 9.45
C GLY A 73 -1.96 1.68 9.14
N THR A 74 -0.86 1.97 8.45
CA THR A 74 -0.50 3.33 8.04
C THR A 74 -1.56 3.97 7.15
N VAL A 75 -2.13 3.22 6.21
CA VAL A 75 -3.21 3.71 5.32
C VAL A 75 -4.60 3.58 5.95
N GLY A 76 -4.72 3.00 7.15
CA GLY A 76 -5.97 2.91 7.91
C GLY A 76 -6.93 1.82 7.44
N LEU A 77 -6.41 0.76 6.80
CA LEU A 77 -7.21 -0.38 6.34
C LEU A 77 -7.13 -1.60 7.27
N LEU A 78 -6.12 -1.70 8.14
CA LEU A 78 -5.83 -2.92 8.92
C LEU A 78 -7.00 -3.36 9.81
N ASP A 79 -7.72 -2.43 10.45
CA ASP A 79 -8.80 -2.73 11.39
C ASP A 79 -9.98 -3.51 10.75
N LYS A 80 -10.08 -3.50 9.41
CA LYS A 80 -11.10 -4.24 8.65
C LYS A 80 -10.53 -5.47 7.97
N CYS A 81 -9.29 -5.85 8.29
CA CYS A 81 -8.65 -7.01 7.70
C CYS A 81 -8.87 -8.26 8.55
N THR A 82 -9.00 -9.38 7.88
CA THR A 82 -8.99 -10.74 8.43
C THR A 82 -7.89 -11.54 7.74
N PHE A 83 -7.44 -12.63 8.37
CA PHE A 83 -6.40 -13.47 7.80
C PHE A 83 -6.99 -14.80 7.37
N ARG A 84 -6.56 -15.31 6.21
CA ARG A 84 -6.97 -16.59 5.67
C ARG A 84 -5.76 -17.42 5.27
N PHE A 85 -5.64 -18.59 5.88
CA PHE A 85 -4.68 -19.58 5.47
C PHE A 85 -5.26 -20.41 4.32
N SER A 86 -4.80 -20.09 3.11
CA SER A 86 -5.26 -20.72 1.88
C SER A 86 -4.44 -21.98 1.60
N GLN A 87 -5.12 -23.12 1.61
CA GLN A 87 -4.56 -24.46 1.48
C GLN A 87 -4.93 -25.09 0.14
N TRP A 88 -4.18 -26.10 -0.27
CA TRP A 88 -4.52 -26.89 -1.42
C TRP A 88 -5.65 -27.88 -1.12
N ASP A 89 -6.30 -28.38 -2.16
CA ASP A 89 -7.21 -29.51 -2.10
C ASP A 89 -6.62 -30.68 -2.92
N PRO A 90 -6.19 -31.79 -2.29
CA PRO A 90 -5.69 -32.95 -3.00
C PRO A 90 -6.73 -33.63 -3.88
N ALA A 91 -8.01 -33.38 -3.64
CA ALA A 91 -9.13 -33.95 -4.41
C ALA A 91 -9.57 -33.04 -5.57
N ASN A 92 -8.89 -31.87 -5.81
CA ASN A 92 -9.28 -30.98 -6.87
C ASN A 92 -9.19 -31.63 -8.26
N PRO A 93 -10.33 -31.78 -8.99
CA PRO A 93 -10.37 -32.48 -10.28
C PRO A 93 -9.64 -31.73 -11.40
N LYS A 94 -9.35 -30.43 -11.22
CA LYS A 94 -8.68 -29.61 -12.23
C LYS A 94 -7.16 -29.77 -12.23
N ASN A 95 -6.62 -30.51 -11.26
CA ASN A 95 -5.17 -30.75 -11.10
C ASN A 95 -4.33 -29.46 -11.26
N LYS A 96 -4.79 -28.38 -10.62
CA LYS A 96 -4.15 -27.05 -10.74
C LYS A 96 -2.87 -26.88 -9.92
N TYR A 97 -2.61 -27.84 -9.04
CA TYR A 97 -1.50 -27.80 -8.10
C TYR A 97 -0.30 -28.58 -8.61
N GLU A 98 0.87 -28.03 -8.45
CA GLU A 98 2.13 -28.65 -8.84
C GLU A 98 2.88 -29.20 -7.62
N GLY A 99 3.77 -30.17 -7.86
CA GLY A 99 4.52 -30.83 -6.79
C GLY A 99 3.85 -32.11 -6.27
N THR A 100 4.46 -32.72 -5.26
CA THR A 100 3.96 -33.96 -4.64
C THR A 100 3.14 -33.69 -3.39
N LYS A 101 2.33 -34.69 -2.99
CA LYS A 101 1.55 -34.58 -1.75
C LYS A 101 2.45 -34.28 -0.54
N GLU A 102 3.60 -34.93 -0.49
CA GLU A 102 4.58 -34.77 0.63
C GLU A 102 5.10 -33.34 0.69
N GLN A 103 5.38 -32.70 -0.45
CA GLN A 103 5.82 -31.29 -0.51
C GLN A 103 4.72 -30.35 0.00
N TRP A 104 3.45 -30.59 -0.40
CA TRP A 104 2.30 -29.82 0.06
C TRP A 104 2.04 -29.98 1.55
N ASP A 105 2.03 -31.23 2.06
CA ASP A 105 1.83 -31.50 3.47
C ASP A 105 2.93 -30.84 4.31
N HIS A 106 4.18 -30.88 3.83
CA HIS A 106 5.29 -30.20 4.47
C HIS A 106 5.10 -28.66 4.47
N ALA A 107 4.85 -28.06 3.31
CA ALA A 107 4.69 -26.62 3.18
C ALA A 107 3.55 -26.08 4.06
N GLN A 108 2.41 -26.77 4.07
CA GLN A 108 1.27 -26.39 4.90
C GLN A 108 1.55 -26.55 6.39
N SER A 109 2.25 -27.61 6.79
CA SER A 109 2.60 -27.82 8.19
C SER A 109 3.57 -26.73 8.69
N VAL A 110 4.52 -26.33 7.87
CA VAL A 110 5.46 -25.22 8.18
C VAL A 110 4.68 -23.92 8.35
N MET A 111 3.81 -23.58 7.40
CA MET A 111 3.01 -22.35 7.50
C MET A 111 2.09 -22.37 8.71
N ALA A 112 1.40 -23.50 8.98
CA ALA A 112 0.53 -23.62 10.16
C ALA A 112 1.30 -23.42 11.47
N ARG A 113 2.52 -23.95 11.57
CA ARG A 113 3.39 -23.72 12.72
C ARG A 113 3.76 -22.25 12.87
N ILE A 114 4.23 -21.61 11.80
CA ILE A 114 4.59 -20.20 11.80
C ILE A 114 3.40 -19.34 12.25
N LEU A 115 2.21 -19.54 11.68
CA LEU A 115 1.02 -18.78 12.04
C LEU A 115 0.60 -18.97 13.49
N LYS A 116 0.77 -20.19 14.04
CA LYS A 116 0.54 -20.50 15.44
C LYS A 116 1.56 -19.80 16.34
N ASP A 117 2.84 -19.87 15.99
CA ASP A 117 3.93 -19.28 16.79
C ASP A 117 3.88 -17.73 16.78
N LEU A 118 3.30 -17.14 15.72
CA LEU A 118 3.02 -15.71 15.62
C LEU A 118 1.66 -15.28 16.21
N ASP A 119 0.90 -16.21 16.80
CA ASP A 119 -0.43 -15.95 17.37
C ASP A 119 -1.38 -15.23 16.38
N VAL A 120 -1.38 -15.69 15.12
CA VAL A 120 -2.26 -15.14 14.08
C VAL A 120 -3.60 -15.83 14.14
N ASP A 121 -4.67 -15.08 14.40
CA ASP A 121 -6.04 -15.56 14.24
C ASP A 121 -6.40 -15.62 12.75
N TYR A 122 -6.73 -16.82 12.24
CA TYR A 122 -7.02 -17.03 10.81
C TYR A 122 -8.15 -18.03 10.58
N THR A 123 -8.79 -17.88 9.42
CA THR A 123 -9.69 -18.89 8.85
C THR A 123 -8.95 -19.77 7.84
N ILE A 124 -9.46 -20.97 7.56
CA ILE A 124 -8.90 -21.87 6.54
C ILE A 124 -9.72 -21.77 5.26
N GLY A 125 -9.03 -21.55 4.13
CA GLY A 125 -9.59 -21.60 2.78
C GLY A 125 -9.06 -22.84 2.03
N ILE A 126 -9.90 -23.84 1.83
CA ILE A 126 -9.51 -25.04 1.08
C ILE A 126 -9.66 -24.76 -0.42
N ASP A 127 -8.73 -25.28 -1.23
CA ASP A 127 -8.64 -25.07 -2.69
C ASP A 127 -8.37 -23.61 -3.09
N GLU A 128 -7.84 -22.79 -2.16
CA GLU A 128 -7.52 -21.39 -2.40
C GLU A 128 -6.01 -21.12 -2.51
N ALA A 129 -5.15 -22.13 -2.31
CA ALA A 129 -3.70 -21.98 -2.44
C ALA A 129 -3.26 -21.55 -3.86
N ALA A 130 -2.07 -20.99 -3.97
CA ALA A 130 -1.40 -20.85 -5.26
C ALA A 130 -1.03 -22.21 -5.82
N PHE A 131 -0.81 -22.32 -7.13
CA PHE A 131 -0.46 -23.62 -7.74
C PHE A 131 0.89 -24.17 -7.25
N TYR A 132 1.74 -23.34 -6.68
CA TYR A 132 3.10 -23.65 -6.23
C TYR A 132 3.30 -23.65 -4.72
N GLY A 133 2.29 -23.31 -3.93
CA GLY A 133 2.43 -23.31 -2.48
C GLY A 133 1.27 -22.70 -1.70
N PRO A 134 1.24 -22.93 -0.39
CA PRO A 134 0.25 -22.34 0.50
C PRO A 134 0.49 -20.84 0.67
N LYS A 135 -0.55 -20.11 1.07
CA LYS A 135 -0.47 -18.67 1.25
C LYS A 135 -1.29 -18.17 2.44
N LEU A 136 -0.81 -17.11 3.05
CA LEU A 136 -1.58 -16.27 3.95
C LEU A 136 -2.15 -15.11 3.15
N ASP A 137 -3.47 -15.08 3.03
CA ASP A 137 -4.21 -13.99 2.41
C ASP A 137 -4.71 -13.03 3.49
N ILE A 138 -4.38 -11.76 3.37
CA ILE A 138 -4.94 -10.69 4.18
C ILE A 138 -6.17 -10.17 3.43
N GLN A 139 -7.34 -10.53 3.93
CA GLN A 139 -8.64 -10.17 3.36
C GLN A 139 -9.09 -8.83 3.92
N TYR A 140 -9.64 -7.99 3.06
CA TYR A 140 -10.27 -6.73 3.46
C TYR A 140 -11.78 -6.81 3.25
N LYS A 141 -12.54 -6.45 4.28
CA LYS A 141 -13.99 -6.41 4.22
C LYS A 141 -14.48 -5.05 3.75
N ASN A 142 -15.04 -5.00 2.55
CA ASN A 142 -15.56 -3.78 1.95
C ASN A 142 -16.86 -3.29 2.62
N VAL A 143 -17.38 -2.12 2.20
CA VAL A 143 -18.60 -1.52 2.78
C VAL A 143 -19.85 -2.37 2.57
N TYR A 144 -19.85 -3.28 1.60
CA TYR A 144 -20.94 -4.22 1.35
C TYR A 144 -20.80 -5.53 2.13
N GLY A 145 -19.75 -5.67 2.95
CA GLY A 145 -19.47 -6.87 3.73
C GLY A 145 -18.79 -8.00 2.96
N LYS A 146 -18.43 -7.79 1.69
CA LYS A 146 -17.67 -8.76 0.88
C LYS A 146 -16.19 -8.67 1.25
N GLU A 147 -15.54 -9.83 1.34
CA GLU A 147 -14.10 -9.95 1.54
C GLU A 147 -13.37 -10.12 0.21
N ASP A 148 -12.31 -9.35 0.02
CA ASP A 148 -11.40 -9.46 -1.12
C ASP A 148 -9.96 -9.46 -0.62
N THR A 149 -9.10 -10.27 -1.23
CA THR A 149 -7.67 -10.33 -0.88
C THR A 149 -6.98 -9.04 -1.28
N LEU A 150 -6.37 -8.36 -0.30
CA LEU A 150 -5.53 -7.18 -0.53
C LEU A 150 -4.06 -7.56 -0.65
N VAL A 151 -3.53 -8.26 0.34
CA VAL A 151 -2.12 -8.62 0.47
C VAL A 151 -2.01 -10.12 0.60
N THR A 152 -0.97 -10.69 0.02
CA THR A 152 -0.68 -12.11 0.10
C THR A 152 0.79 -12.33 0.46
N ILE A 153 1.05 -13.30 1.33
CA ILE A 153 2.37 -13.82 1.65
C ILE A 153 2.35 -15.32 1.35
N GLN A 154 3.23 -15.76 0.45
CA GLN A 154 3.24 -17.14 -0.06
C GLN A 154 4.59 -17.78 0.22
N ILE A 155 4.56 -19.06 0.63
CA ILE A 155 5.76 -19.88 0.73
C ILE A 155 5.83 -20.78 -0.50
N ASP A 156 6.92 -20.70 -1.22
CA ASP A 156 7.20 -21.46 -2.43
C ASP A 156 8.40 -22.39 -2.20
N MET A 157 8.15 -23.66 -2.36
CA MET A 157 9.14 -24.72 -2.22
C MET A 157 9.46 -25.41 -3.55
N LEU A 158 8.85 -24.97 -4.66
CA LEU A 158 8.91 -25.64 -5.97
C LEU A 158 9.72 -24.87 -7.01
N LEU A 159 9.55 -23.54 -7.07
CA LEU A 159 10.17 -22.75 -8.14
C LEU A 159 11.68 -22.66 -8.04
N ALA A 160 12.24 -22.80 -6.83
CA ALA A 160 13.70 -22.83 -6.65
C ALA A 160 14.35 -23.95 -7.49
N GLU A 161 13.78 -25.14 -7.48
CA GLU A 161 14.25 -26.27 -8.27
C GLU A 161 14.12 -25.99 -9.78
N ARG A 162 12.97 -25.47 -10.23
CA ARG A 162 12.72 -25.14 -11.64
C ARG A 162 13.66 -24.10 -12.20
N PHE A 163 14.05 -23.12 -11.38
CA PHE A 163 15.01 -22.09 -11.75
C PHE A 163 16.47 -22.52 -11.56
N GLY A 164 16.71 -23.76 -11.12
CA GLY A 164 18.06 -24.26 -10.83
C GLY A 164 18.76 -23.45 -9.75
N MET A 165 18.00 -22.93 -8.78
CA MET A 165 18.54 -22.16 -7.65
C MET A 165 19.09 -23.10 -6.59
N TYR A 166 20.19 -22.68 -5.98
CA TYR A 166 20.75 -23.40 -4.83
C TYR A 166 21.54 -22.44 -3.95
N TYR A 167 21.67 -22.76 -2.68
CA TYR A 167 22.68 -22.19 -1.79
C TYR A 167 23.67 -23.30 -1.39
N THR A 168 24.84 -22.89 -0.97
CA THR A 168 25.85 -23.83 -0.42
C THR A 168 25.76 -23.78 1.09
N ASP A 169 25.54 -24.93 1.72
CA ASP A 169 25.48 -25.04 3.18
C ASP A 169 26.88 -25.03 3.82
N GLU A 170 26.95 -25.12 5.15
CA GLU A 170 28.17 -25.11 5.93
C GLU A 170 29.09 -26.32 5.62
N ASN A 171 28.55 -27.39 5.08
CA ASN A 171 29.29 -28.59 4.68
C ASN A 171 29.78 -28.53 3.22
N GLY A 172 29.50 -27.44 2.51
CA GLY A 172 29.80 -27.29 1.10
C GLY A 172 28.80 -27.96 0.15
N GLU A 173 27.67 -28.44 0.66
CA GLU A 173 26.65 -29.11 -0.14
C GLU A 173 25.67 -28.10 -0.73
N LYS A 174 25.19 -28.39 -1.95
CA LYS A 174 24.13 -27.60 -2.60
C LYS A 174 22.76 -27.99 -2.07
N LYS A 175 22.02 -27.03 -1.56
CA LYS A 175 20.66 -27.17 -1.05
C LYS A 175 19.70 -26.23 -1.78
N LEU A 176 18.42 -26.62 -1.89
CA LEU A 176 17.38 -25.78 -2.44
C LEU A 176 16.99 -24.72 -1.43
N PRO A 177 16.92 -23.43 -1.82
CA PRO A 177 16.35 -22.39 -0.98
C PRO A 177 14.82 -22.44 -1.00
N TYR A 178 14.21 -21.79 -0.01
CA TYR A 178 12.79 -21.43 -0.06
C TYR A 178 12.63 -20.03 -0.63
N ILE A 179 11.46 -19.75 -1.19
CA ILE A 179 11.13 -18.42 -1.69
C ILE A 179 9.87 -17.94 -0.96
N ILE A 180 9.91 -16.72 -0.42
CA ILE A 180 8.69 -16.02 -0.01
C ILE A 180 8.34 -15.03 -1.10
N HIS A 181 7.12 -15.14 -1.63
CA HIS A 181 6.48 -14.11 -2.44
C HIS A 181 5.60 -13.27 -1.52
N ARG A 182 5.80 -11.97 -1.51
CA ARG A 182 5.00 -11.09 -0.66
C ARG A 182 4.64 -9.81 -1.40
N THR A 183 3.48 -9.26 -1.09
CA THR A 183 3.12 -7.89 -1.47
C THR A 183 3.12 -6.99 -0.23
N SER A 184 3.32 -5.69 -0.41
CA SER A 184 3.26 -4.72 0.69
C SER A 184 1.87 -4.09 0.84
N LEU A 185 1.33 -3.56 -0.25
CA LEU A 185 -0.02 -2.99 -0.35
C LEU A 185 -0.90 -3.72 -1.37
N GLY A 186 -0.39 -4.82 -1.95
CA GLY A 186 -1.07 -5.55 -3.00
C GLY A 186 -1.16 -4.78 -4.33
N CYS A 187 -2.26 -4.95 -5.03
CA CYS A 187 -2.56 -4.22 -6.27
C CYS A 187 -2.94 -2.77 -5.92
N TYR A 188 -2.24 -1.80 -6.49
CA TYR A 188 -2.43 -0.38 -6.18
C TYR A 188 -3.83 0.13 -6.53
N GLU A 189 -4.37 -0.29 -7.67
CA GLU A 189 -5.71 0.10 -8.12
C GLU A 189 -6.77 -0.39 -7.14
N ARG A 190 -6.68 -1.64 -6.69
CA ARG A 190 -7.59 -2.22 -5.69
C ARG A 190 -7.47 -1.52 -4.34
N THR A 191 -6.26 -1.29 -3.88
CA THR A 191 -6.01 -0.60 -2.61
C THR A 191 -6.52 0.83 -2.67
N LEU A 192 -6.31 1.55 -3.78
CA LEU A 192 -6.87 2.88 -3.99
C LEU A 192 -8.41 2.88 -3.96
N ALA A 193 -9.05 1.87 -4.59
CA ALA A 193 -10.51 1.74 -4.52
C ALA A 193 -11.01 1.64 -3.08
N TYR A 194 -10.37 0.81 -2.27
CA TYR A 194 -10.73 0.66 -0.86
C TYR A 194 -10.41 1.88 0.00
N LEU A 195 -9.36 2.63 -0.32
CA LEU A 195 -9.08 3.91 0.34
C LEU A 195 -10.16 4.94 0.02
N ILE A 196 -10.55 5.07 -1.25
CA ILE A 196 -11.63 5.97 -1.66
C ILE A 196 -12.94 5.58 -0.96
N GLU A 197 -13.25 4.30 -0.87
CA GLU A 197 -14.45 3.77 -0.21
C GLU A 197 -14.40 4.01 1.31
N THR A 198 -13.28 3.70 1.96
CA THR A 198 -13.11 3.84 3.41
C THR A 198 -13.24 5.27 3.86
N TYR A 199 -12.65 6.19 3.13
CA TYR A 199 -12.63 7.62 3.46
C TYR A 199 -13.73 8.42 2.76
N ALA A 200 -14.62 7.77 1.98
CA ALA A 200 -15.62 8.44 1.15
C ALA A 200 -15.02 9.59 0.30
N GLY A 201 -13.80 9.36 -0.21
CA GLY A 201 -13.01 10.35 -0.96
C GLY A 201 -12.29 11.40 -0.12
N ALA A 202 -12.59 11.51 1.18
CA ALA A 202 -11.94 12.48 2.08
C ALA A 202 -10.63 11.90 2.63
N LEU A 203 -9.67 11.62 1.75
CA LEU A 203 -8.37 11.04 2.12
C LEU A 203 -7.68 11.89 3.21
N PRO A 204 -6.97 11.25 4.16
CA PRO A 204 -6.10 11.97 5.09
C PRO A 204 -5.14 12.92 4.37
N THR A 205 -4.81 14.04 4.99
CA THR A 205 -4.03 15.12 4.36
C THR A 205 -2.72 14.62 3.74
N TRP A 206 -2.02 13.71 4.39
CA TRP A 206 -0.75 13.19 3.87
C TRP A 206 -0.92 12.36 2.59
N MET A 207 -2.09 11.72 2.37
CA MET A 207 -2.44 10.97 1.15
C MET A 207 -3.19 11.79 0.10
N ALA A 208 -3.76 12.95 0.47
CA ALA A 208 -4.59 13.74 -0.43
C ALA A 208 -3.80 14.20 -1.67
N PRO A 209 -4.31 14.04 -2.89
CA PRO A 209 -3.65 14.52 -4.11
C PRO A 209 -3.38 16.02 -4.09
N GLU A 210 -4.27 16.78 -3.47
CA GLU A 210 -4.13 18.19 -3.16
C GLU A 210 -4.32 18.37 -1.65
N GLN A 211 -3.32 18.91 -0.98
CA GLN A 211 -3.32 19.07 0.48
C GLN A 211 -3.84 20.42 0.93
N VAL A 212 -3.56 21.45 0.12
CA VAL A 212 -3.84 22.84 0.43
C VAL A 212 -4.32 23.56 -0.82
N ARG A 213 -5.41 24.29 -0.71
CA ARG A 213 -5.89 25.23 -1.76
C ARG A 213 -5.95 26.64 -1.23
N PHE A 214 -5.23 27.56 -1.86
CA PHE A 214 -5.39 28.97 -1.60
C PHE A 214 -6.63 29.53 -2.29
N LEU A 215 -7.40 30.32 -1.55
CA LEU A 215 -8.65 30.90 -1.99
C LEU A 215 -8.56 32.44 -1.86
N PRO A 216 -8.04 33.14 -2.87
CA PRO A 216 -8.03 34.61 -2.86
C PRO A 216 -9.45 35.15 -2.88
N VAL A 217 -9.75 36.13 -1.98
CA VAL A 217 -11.04 36.80 -1.87
C VAL A 217 -11.23 37.81 -3.01
N THR A 218 -10.15 38.49 -3.40
CA THR A 218 -10.11 39.47 -4.48
C THR A 218 -8.97 39.18 -5.44
N ASP A 219 -9.03 39.73 -6.66
CA ASP A 219 -7.94 39.54 -7.64
C ASP A 219 -6.61 40.08 -7.15
N ARG A 220 -6.60 41.08 -6.26
CA ARG A 220 -5.40 41.65 -5.63
C ARG A 220 -4.67 40.62 -4.75
N ALA A 221 -5.40 39.65 -4.19
CA ALA A 221 -4.80 38.64 -3.36
C ALA A 221 -4.17 37.48 -4.15
N VAL A 222 -4.38 37.40 -5.46
CA VAL A 222 -3.93 36.27 -6.28
C VAL A 222 -2.41 36.11 -6.27
N ASP A 223 -1.68 37.19 -6.47
CA ASP A 223 -0.22 37.12 -6.53
C ASP A 223 0.39 36.81 -5.16
N TYR A 224 -0.13 37.39 -4.08
CA TYR A 224 0.22 36.96 -2.73
C TYR A 224 -0.03 35.47 -2.50
N CYS A 225 -1.20 34.95 -2.89
CA CYS A 225 -1.51 33.52 -2.78
C CYS A 225 -0.53 32.65 -3.57
N LYS A 226 -0.13 33.04 -4.78
CA LYS A 226 0.85 32.32 -5.60
C LYS A 226 2.21 32.27 -4.93
N ASP A 227 2.66 33.40 -4.36
CA ASP A 227 3.94 33.48 -3.65
C ASP A 227 3.96 32.59 -2.41
N GLN A 228 2.87 32.60 -1.61
CA GLN A 228 2.75 31.71 -0.45
C GLN A 228 2.63 30.22 -0.85
N ALA A 229 1.87 29.93 -1.90
CA ALA A 229 1.75 28.57 -2.44
C ALA A 229 3.09 28.02 -2.95
N ALA A 230 3.90 28.86 -3.62
CA ALA A 230 5.24 28.49 -4.08
C ALA A 230 6.16 28.09 -2.92
N LYS A 231 6.08 28.78 -1.76
CA LYS A 231 6.85 28.44 -0.56
C LYS A 231 6.49 27.07 0.01
N LEU A 232 5.20 26.71 0.04
CA LEU A 232 4.75 25.39 0.47
C LEU A 232 5.12 24.30 -0.54
N THR A 233 4.97 24.61 -1.83
CA THR A 233 5.36 23.68 -2.91
C THR A 233 6.85 23.37 -2.89
N ALA A 234 7.69 24.36 -2.63
CA ALA A 234 9.14 24.18 -2.47
C ALA A 234 9.50 23.26 -1.29
N GLN A 235 8.63 23.12 -0.30
CA GLN A 235 8.75 22.19 0.83
C GLN A 235 8.17 20.79 0.55
N GLY A 236 7.67 20.55 -0.68
CA GLY A 236 7.13 19.25 -1.10
C GLY A 236 5.64 19.05 -0.87
N TYR A 237 4.90 20.09 -0.43
CA TYR A 237 3.44 20.00 -0.30
C TYR A 237 2.75 20.16 -1.65
N ARG A 238 1.61 19.51 -1.82
CA ARG A 238 0.74 19.56 -3.01
C ARG A 238 -0.27 20.69 -2.84
N VAL A 239 -0.02 21.81 -3.51
CA VAL A 239 -0.71 23.08 -3.28
C VAL A 239 -1.24 23.65 -4.59
N THR A 240 -2.46 24.19 -4.58
CA THR A 240 -3.02 24.95 -5.70
C THR A 240 -3.52 26.31 -5.27
N VAL A 241 -3.81 27.18 -6.26
CA VAL A 241 -4.43 28.49 -6.05
C VAL A 241 -5.66 28.59 -6.94
N ASP A 242 -6.83 28.83 -6.36
CA ASP A 242 -8.07 29.05 -7.11
C ASP A 242 -8.15 30.50 -7.63
N THR A 243 -7.67 30.69 -8.83
CA THR A 243 -7.63 32.01 -9.49
C THR A 243 -8.93 32.38 -10.22
N ARG A 244 -9.99 31.56 -10.12
CA ARG A 244 -11.27 31.86 -10.77
C ARG A 244 -11.86 33.13 -10.22
N SER A 245 -12.51 33.93 -11.09
CA SER A 245 -13.27 35.12 -10.69
C SER A 245 -14.65 34.71 -10.15
N GLU A 246 -14.67 34.17 -8.91
CA GLU A 246 -15.87 33.66 -8.25
C GLU A 246 -15.95 34.19 -6.82
N LYS A 247 -17.16 34.23 -6.26
CA LYS A 247 -17.37 34.59 -4.86
C LYS A 247 -16.70 33.62 -3.93
N ILE A 248 -16.08 34.11 -2.87
CA ILE A 248 -15.33 33.31 -1.90
C ILE A 248 -16.17 32.15 -1.33
N GLY A 249 -17.44 32.36 -1.03
CA GLY A 249 -18.33 31.30 -0.54
C GLY A 249 -18.49 30.14 -1.54
N LYS A 250 -18.46 30.42 -2.85
CA LYS A 250 -18.49 29.38 -3.88
C LYS A 250 -17.16 28.63 -3.95
N LYS A 251 -16.02 29.35 -3.92
CA LYS A 251 -14.69 28.73 -3.88
C LYS A 251 -14.53 27.78 -2.69
N ILE A 252 -14.97 28.21 -1.49
CA ILE A 252 -14.95 27.36 -0.28
C ILE A 252 -15.85 26.13 -0.47
N ARG A 253 -17.07 26.32 -0.97
CA ARG A 253 -18.00 25.19 -1.21
C ARG A 253 -17.44 24.19 -2.23
N ASP A 254 -16.88 24.67 -3.34
CA ASP A 254 -16.29 23.82 -4.37
C ASP A 254 -15.13 23.01 -3.78
N ALA A 255 -14.20 23.65 -3.04
CA ALA A 255 -13.09 22.99 -2.38
C ALA A 255 -13.55 21.94 -1.33
N GLN A 256 -14.60 22.22 -0.58
CA GLN A 256 -15.21 21.26 0.35
C GLN A 256 -15.84 20.07 -0.38
N MET A 257 -16.52 20.30 -1.50
CA MET A 257 -17.08 19.22 -2.32
C MET A 257 -15.99 18.33 -2.92
N GLU A 258 -14.85 18.91 -3.28
CA GLU A 258 -13.65 18.18 -3.75
C GLU A 258 -12.85 17.55 -2.61
N LYS A 259 -13.30 17.69 -1.35
CA LYS A 259 -12.66 17.10 -0.16
C LYS A 259 -11.25 17.60 0.11
N ILE A 260 -10.90 18.81 -0.32
CA ILE A 260 -9.59 19.42 -0.05
C ILE A 260 -9.39 19.55 1.47
N PRO A 261 -8.28 19.03 2.04
CA PRO A 261 -8.05 19.05 3.48
C PRO A 261 -7.98 20.44 4.07
N TYR A 262 -7.19 21.32 3.47
CA TYR A 262 -7.01 22.70 3.94
C TYR A 262 -7.30 23.73 2.84
N MET A 263 -8.09 24.72 3.19
CA MET A 263 -8.38 25.89 2.36
C MET A 263 -7.80 27.13 3.05
N LEU A 264 -6.91 27.84 2.39
CA LEU A 264 -6.32 29.09 2.92
C LEU A 264 -7.02 30.28 2.26
N VAL A 265 -7.96 30.86 2.99
CA VAL A 265 -8.64 32.08 2.56
C VAL A 265 -7.69 33.25 2.78
N VAL A 266 -7.57 34.14 1.78
CA VAL A 266 -6.69 35.32 1.83
C VAL A 266 -7.45 36.53 1.31
N GLY A 267 -7.65 37.50 2.20
CA GLY A 267 -8.21 38.80 1.89
C GLY A 267 -7.19 39.94 2.05
N ASP A 268 -7.61 41.18 1.84
CA ASP A 268 -6.75 42.34 1.95
C ASP A 268 -6.11 42.47 3.35
N ARG A 269 -6.87 42.13 4.41
CA ARG A 269 -6.33 42.15 5.80
C ARG A 269 -5.22 41.11 6.02
N ASP A 270 -5.32 39.95 5.39
CA ASP A 270 -4.29 38.93 5.48
C ASP A 270 -3.00 39.38 4.79
N ILE A 271 -3.13 40.08 3.63
CA ILE A 271 -1.98 40.63 2.91
C ILE A 271 -1.26 41.68 3.78
N GLU A 272 -2.02 42.63 4.36
CA GLU A 272 -1.49 43.67 5.22
C GLU A 272 -0.80 43.13 6.47
N ALA A 273 -1.36 42.08 7.06
CA ALA A 273 -0.83 41.43 8.26
C ALA A 273 0.25 40.36 7.96
N GLY A 274 0.47 39.99 6.70
CA GLY A 274 1.37 38.90 6.32
C GLY A 274 0.88 37.51 6.78
N THR A 275 -0.46 37.30 6.84
CA THR A 275 -1.13 36.08 7.35
C THR A 275 -1.86 35.33 6.25
N VAL A 276 -2.37 34.18 6.63
CA VAL A 276 -3.36 33.36 5.92
C VAL A 276 -4.44 32.94 6.89
N SER A 277 -5.66 32.70 6.41
CA SER A 277 -6.79 32.25 7.23
C SER A 277 -7.14 30.80 6.86
N PRO A 278 -6.49 29.79 7.49
CA PRO A 278 -6.73 28.38 7.18
C PRO A 278 -8.11 27.91 7.65
N ARG A 279 -8.73 27.10 6.83
CA ARG A 279 -9.92 26.32 7.16
C ARG A 279 -9.65 24.86 6.90
N HIS A 280 -9.86 24.01 7.90
CA HIS A 280 -9.83 22.57 7.72
C HIS A 280 -11.23 22.07 7.32
N ARG A 281 -11.30 21.10 6.41
CA ARG A 281 -12.57 20.58 5.87
C ARG A 281 -13.55 20.06 6.93
N ALA A 282 -13.04 19.53 8.05
CA ALA A 282 -13.86 19.01 9.15
C ALA A 282 -13.97 19.99 10.33
N ASP A 283 -12.86 20.60 10.74
CA ASP A 283 -12.79 21.44 11.94
C ASP A 283 -13.23 22.89 11.69
N GLY A 284 -13.38 23.28 10.42
CA GLY A 284 -13.78 24.64 10.04
C GLY A 284 -12.64 25.64 10.10
N ASP A 285 -12.94 26.88 10.54
CA ASP A 285 -12.00 27.99 10.59
C ASP A 285 -10.99 27.82 11.74
N LEU A 286 -9.72 27.91 11.42
CA LEU A 286 -8.61 27.77 12.38
C LEU A 286 -8.04 29.11 12.87
N GLY A 287 -8.61 30.23 12.40
CA GLY A 287 -8.14 31.58 12.67
C GLY A 287 -6.96 32.00 11.80
N ALA A 288 -6.75 33.32 11.73
CA ALA A 288 -5.63 33.88 10.98
C ALA A 288 -4.28 33.57 11.65
N MET A 289 -3.30 33.18 10.86
CA MET A 289 -1.95 32.88 11.34
C MET A 289 -0.90 33.14 10.24
N THR A 290 0.37 33.19 10.62
CA THR A 290 1.46 33.27 9.65
C THR A 290 1.56 31.97 8.83
N LEU A 291 2.14 32.05 7.63
CA LEU A 291 2.38 30.86 6.82
C LEU A 291 3.27 29.84 7.56
N ASP A 292 4.26 30.31 8.30
CA ASP A 292 5.18 29.44 9.06
C ASP A 292 4.42 28.67 10.16
N ALA A 293 3.50 29.34 10.88
CA ALA A 293 2.65 28.68 11.87
C ALA A 293 1.73 27.61 11.22
N PHE A 294 1.12 27.92 10.09
CA PHE A 294 0.34 26.95 9.33
C PHE A 294 1.21 25.80 8.82
N THR A 295 2.42 26.10 8.34
CA THR A 295 3.35 25.07 7.87
C THR A 295 3.72 24.09 8.98
N ALA A 296 3.87 24.56 10.22
CA ALA A 296 4.12 23.68 11.37
C ALA A 296 2.94 22.73 11.64
N VAL A 297 1.70 23.24 11.55
CA VAL A 297 0.48 22.39 11.66
C VAL A 297 0.42 21.36 10.53
N LEU A 298 0.64 21.79 9.29
CA LEU A 298 0.61 20.90 8.12
C LEU A 298 1.70 19.83 8.20
N LYS A 299 2.89 20.21 8.64
CA LYS A 299 4.02 19.30 8.83
C LYS A 299 3.69 18.22 9.86
N ASP A 300 3.15 18.59 11.01
CA ASP A 300 2.77 17.63 12.05
C ASP A 300 1.78 16.60 11.51
N VAL A 301 0.74 17.05 10.81
CA VAL A 301 -0.29 16.16 10.22
C VAL A 301 0.29 15.24 9.16
N VAL A 302 1.19 15.75 8.32
CA VAL A 302 1.78 14.97 7.21
C VAL A 302 2.85 14.00 7.70
N ASP A 303 3.78 14.44 8.54
CA ASP A 303 4.90 13.63 9.02
C ASP A 303 4.42 12.49 9.95
N ASN A 304 3.46 12.79 10.81
CA ASN A 304 2.87 11.79 11.71
C ASN A 304 1.74 10.99 11.08
N LYS A 305 1.45 11.20 9.79
CA LYS A 305 0.40 10.50 9.02
C LYS A 305 -0.95 10.49 9.75
N LEU A 306 -1.30 11.61 10.37
CA LEU A 306 -2.56 11.73 11.11
C LEU A 306 -3.77 11.54 10.20
N LYS A 307 -4.83 10.95 10.71
CA LYS A 307 -6.10 10.70 9.97
C LYS A 307 -6.94 11.98 9.76
N LYS A 308 -6.31 13.16 9.75
CA LYS A 308 -6.94 14.47 9.54
C LYS A 308 -6.85 14.92 8.08
#